data_b224f8096ec5ac92f6c1422554c367ab
#
_entry.id   b224f8096ec5ac92f6c1422554c367ab
#
_cell.length_a   1.000
_cell.length_b   1.000
_cell.length_c   1.000
_cell.angle_alpha   90.00
_cell.angle_beta   90.00
_cell.angle_gamma   90.00
#
_symmetry.space_group_name_H-M   'P 1'
#
loop_
_entity.id
_entity.type
_entity.pdbx_description
1 polymer ?
#
loop_
_entity_poly.entity_id
_entity_poly.type
_entity_poly.pdbx_seq_one_letter_code
_entity_poly.pdbx_strand_id
1 'polypeptide(L)'
;MRVLVTGPLGFVGARIMDELGQEAIPSPSLRSVDEEGVRRIVDAARADMIIHTAAISDIPTCEKNPEVSYRANVEIPVWLALTGVKCVMFSSDQVYSGCAGEGPNTEEETAPTNLYSCHKLEMVQRTLDINPDTVLLRATWMYDMLKYGVPNRGNFLVNQIRNRPVELLFDQDIVCISVA
;
A
#
# COMPACT_ATOMS: atom_id res chain seq x y z
N MET A 1 17.04 -10.18 11.11
CA MET A 1 16.48 -10.01 9.74
C MET A 1 16.54 -8.52 9.38
N ARG A 2 16.81 -8.18 8.12
CA ARG A 2 16.89 -6.78 7.65
C ARG A 2 15.69 -6.50 6.74
N VAL A 3 14.78 -5.66 7.16
CA VAL A 3 13.53 -5.39 6.44
C VAL A 3 13.54 -3.96 5.88
N LEU A 4 13.59 -3.81 4.57
CA LEU A 4 13.48 -2.50 3.93
C LEU A 4 12.01 -2.07 3.87
N VAL A 5 11.67 -0.97 4.54
CA VAL A 5 10.30 -0.45 4.56
C VAL A 5 10.21 0.79 3.68
N THR A 6 9.43 0.71 2.60
CA THR A 6 9.16 1.88 1.76
C THR A 6 7.96 2.66 2.30
N GLY A 7 7.96 3.97 2.13
CA GLY A 7 6.94 4.82 2.76
C GLY A 7 7.00 4.85 4.30
N PRO A 8 8.21 4.90 4.92
CA PRO A 8 8.38 4.74 6.37
C PRO A 8 7.73 5.85 7.20
N LEU A 9 7.36 6.97 6.58
CA LEU A 9 6.68 8.10 7.23
C LEU A 9 5.16 8.11 6.97
N GLY A 10 4.65 7.15 6.19
CA GLY A 10 3.22 6.96 5.98
C GLY A 10 2.54 6.30 7.18
N PHE A 11 1.19 6.25 7.18
CA PHE A 11 0.42 5.69 8.29
C PHE A 11 0.81 4.23 8.60
N VAL A 12 0.83 3.37 7.59
CA VAL A 12 1.18 1.94 7.74
C VAL A 12 2.68 1.77 7.94
N GLY A 13 3.50 2.41 7.08
CA GLY A 13 4.95 2.27 7.13
C GLY A 13 5.56 2.69 8.47
N ALA A 14 5.06 3.78 9.06
CA ALA A 14 5.56 4.23 10.36
C ALA A 14 5.26 3.25 11.50
N ARG A 15 4.12 2.55 11.44
CA ARG A 15 3.77 1.50 12.41
C ARG A 15 4.63 0.26 12.25
N ILE A 16 4.86 -0.15 11.01
CA ILE A 16 5.78 -1.26 10.70
C ILE A 16 7.20 -0.92 11.18
N MET A 17 7.66 0.32 10.98
CA MET A 17 8.95 0.77 11.51
C MET A 17 9.02 0.68 13.04
N ASP A 18 7.95 1.07 13.73
CA ASP A 18 7.85 1.04 15.19
C ASP A 18 7.88 -0.42 15.72
N GLU A 19 7.09 -1.30 15.11
CA GLU A 19 7.00 -2.72 15.51
C GLU A 19 8.30 -3.50 15.23
N LEU A 20 8.92 -3.28 14.08
CA LEU A 20 10.17 -3.98 13.72
C LEU A 20 11.41 -3.41 14.41
N GLY A 21 11.36 -2.18 14.89
CA GLY A 21 12.45 -1.55 15.60
C GLY A 21 13.78 -1.60 14.84
N GLN A 22 14.79 -2.25 15.42
CA GLN A 22 16.16 -2.33 14.84
C GLN A 22 16.25 -3.18 13.57
N GLU A 23 15.27 -4.02 13.27
CA GLU A 23 15.24 -4.81 12.03
C GLU A 23 14.79 -3.97 10.82
N ALA A 24 14.05 -2.89 11.06
CA ALA A 24 13.53 -2.02 10.02
C ALA A 24 14.60 -1.07 9.46
N ILE A 25 14.68 -0.99 8.15
CA ILE A 25 15.51 -0.04 7.41
C ILE A 25 14.58 0.90 6.66
N PRO A 26 14.56 2.21 6.99
CA PRO A 26 13.74 3.15 6.25
C PRO A 26 14.27 3.34 4.84
N SER A 27 13.43 3.13 3.84
CA SER A 27 13.76 3.47 2.45
C SER A 27 13.72 4.98 2.25
N PRO A 28 14.64 5.55 1.47
CA PRO A 28 14.47 6.90 0.94
C PRO A 28 13.23 6.98 0.05
N SER A 29 12.83 8.21 -0.33
CA SER A 29 11.71 8.40 -1.25
C SER A 29 12.03 7.80 -2.62
N LEU A 30 11.13 6.96 -3.14
CA LEU A 30 11.26 6.35 -4.46
C LEU A 30 10.59 7.17 -5.58
N ARG A 31 10.00 8.33 -5.28
CA ARG A 31 9.19 9.12 -6.24
C ARG A 31 9.97 9.57 -7.48
N SER A 32 11.24 9.89 -7.33
CA SER A 32 12.11 10.42 -8.39
C SER A 32 13.19 9.42 -8.83
N VAL A 33 13.05 8.16 -8.41
CA VAL A 33 14.07 7.13 -8.62
C VAL A 33 13.62 6.22 -9.77
N ASP A 34 14.50 5.90 -10.69
CA ASP A 34 14.28 4.92 -11.76
C ASP A 34 14.50 3.47 -11.27
N GLU A 35 14.32 2.51 -12.15
CA GLU A 35 14.50 1.09 -11.85
C GLU A 35 15.90 0.80 -11.29
N GLU A 36 16.93 1.33 -11.93
CA GLU A 36 18.32 1.14 -11.50
C GLU A 36 18.58 1.76 -10.12
N GLY A 37 17.97 2.92 -9.85
CA GLY A 37 18.03 3.55 -8.54
C GLY A 37 17.32 2.74 -7.45
N VAL A 38 16.18 2.11 -7.77
CA VAL A 38 15.49 1.20 -6.85
C VAL A 38 16.41 0.01 -6.52
N ARG A 39 17.03 -0.60 -7.53
CA ARG A 39 17.99 -1.70 -7.34
C ARG A 39 19.13 -1.29 -6.42
N ARG A 40 19.77 -0.13 -6.67
CA ARG A 40 20.85 0.37 -5.80
C ARG A 40 20.42 0.58 -4.35
N ILE A 41 19.20 1.06 -4.12
CA ILE A 41 18.66 1.26 -2.76
C ILE A 41 18.49 -0.09 -2.05
N VAL A 42 17.93 -1.09 -2.73
CA VAL A 42 17.71 -2.43 -2.17
C VAL A 42 19.05 -3.10 -1.86
N ASP A 43 20.01 -3.03 -2.80
CA ASP A 43 21.36 -3.61 -2.63
C ASP A 43 22.11 -2.95 -1.46
N ALA A 44 22.05 -1.61 -1.35
CA ALA A 44 22.68 -0.87 -0.27
C ALA A 44 22.07 -1.21 1.11
N ALA A 45 20.76 -1.45 1.14
CA ALA A 45 20.06 -1.90 2.35
C ALA A 45 20.46 -3.32 2.76
N ARG A 46 20.93 -4.17 1.84
CA ARG A 46 21.16 -5.60 2.06
C ARG A 46 19.94 -6.25 2.71
N ALA A 47 18.76 -5.95 2.18
CA ALA A 47 17.50 -6.37 2.75
C ALA A 47 17.25 -7.86 2.52
N ASP A 48 16.81 -8.56 3.56
CA ASP A 48 16.31 -9.94 3.46
C ASP A 48 14.85 -9.96 3.00
N MET A 49 14.14 -8.85 3.22
CA MET A 49 12.73 -8.67 2.87
C MET A 49 12.43 -7.18 2.60
N ILE A 50 11.48 -6.94 1.74
CA ILE A 50 10.93 -5.60 1.46
C ILE A 50 9.47 -5.57 1.90
N ILE A 51 9.08 -4.57 2.70
CA ILE A 51 7.67 -4.25 2.97
C ILE A 51 7.35 -2.93 2.25
N HIS A 52 6.55 -3.03 1.20
CA HIS A 52 6.21 -1.88 0.36
C HIS A 52 4.87 -1.26 0.76
N THR A 53 4.93 -0.13 1.47
CA THR A 53 3.74 0.61 1.91
C THR A 53 3.55 1.95 1.18
N ALA A 54 4.52 2.35 0.36
CA ALA A 54 4.41 3.59 -0.41
C ALA A 54 3.39 3.44 -1.54
N ALA A 55 2.43 4.34 -1.60
CA ALA A 55 1.41 4.38 -2.63
C ALA A 55 0.82 5.79 -2.78
N ILE A 56 0.11 6.04 -3.85
CA ILE A 56 -0.87 7.11 -3.97
C ILE A 56 -2.25 6.43 -3.90
N SER A 57 -2.93 6.54 -2.75
CA SER A 57 -4.19 5.86 -2.48
C SER A 57 -5.43 6.76 -2.59
N ASP A 58 -5.22 8.06 -2.83
CA ASP A 58 -6.30 9.02 -3.03
C ASP A 58 -6.83 8.91 -4.47
N ILE A 59 -8.04 8.35 -4.63
CA ILE A 59 -8.65 8.08 -5.93
C ILE A 59 -8.73 9.35 -6.80
N PRO A 60 -9.23 10.50 -6.29
CA PRO A 60 -9.25 11.75 -7.08
C PRO A 60 -7.86 12.19 -7.56
N THR A 61 -6.82 11.99 -6.76
CA THR A 61 -5.44 12.28 -7.15
C THR A 61 -4.96 11.37 -8.26
N CYS A 62 -5.30 10.07 -8.21
CA CYS A 62 -4.96 9.11 -9.25
C CYS A 62 -5.63 9.46 -10.58
N GLU A 63 -6.92 9.76 -10.57
CA GLU A 63 -7.67 10.15 -11.76
C GLU A 63 -7.12 11.45 -12.39
N LYS A 64 -6.74 12.42 -11.57
CA LYS A 64 -6.18 13.70 -12.02
C LYS A 64 -4.76 13.57 -12.57
N ASN A 65 -3.97 12.63 -12.07
CA ASN A 65 -2.55 12.45 -12.40
C ASN A 65 -2.24 10.98 -12.73
N PRO A 66 -2.76 10.45 -13.87
CA PRO A 66 -2.66 9.03 -14.20
C PRO A 66 -1.23 8.49 -14.24
N GLU A 67 -0.30 9.22 -14.87
CA GLU A 67 1.09 8.81 -15.00
C GLU A 67 1.81 8.73 -13.64
N VAL A 68 1.56 9.72 -12.76
CA VAL A 68 2.14 9.75 -11.42
C VAL A 68 1.57 8.61 -10.57
N SER A 69 0.26 8.33 -10.72
CA SER A 69 -0.39 7.19 -10.09
C SER A 69 0.16 5.86 -10.59
N TYR A 70 0.31 5.70 -11.91
CA TYR A 70 0.87 4.50 -12.52
C TYR A 70 2.29 4.22 -12.02
N ARG A 71 3.13 5.24 -12.03
CA ARG A 71 4.48 5.13 -11.52
C ARG A 71 4.52 4.67 -10.06
N ALA A 72 3.73 5.30 -9.20
CA ALA A 72 3.73 5.00 -7.77
C ALA A 72 3.10 3.64 -7.44
N ASN A 73 2.06 3.26 -8.15
CA ASN A 73 1.23 2.11 -7.81
C ASN A 73 1.52 0.86 -8.66
N VAL A 74 2.25 0.99 -9.78
CA VAL A 74 2.60 -0.12 -10.66
C VAL A 74 4.12 -0.23 -10.88
N GLU A 75 4.77 0.80 -11.44
CA GLU A 75 6.18 0.69 -11.84
C GLU A 75 7.10 0.44 -10.65
N ILE A 76 6.99 1.26 -9.59
CA ILE A 76 7.83 1.11 -8.40
C ILE A 76 7.69 -0.28 -7.76
N PRO A 77 6.48 -0.81 -7.47
CA PRO A 77 6.32 -2.20 -7.00
C PRO A 77 6.94 -3.25 -7.93
N VAL A 78 6.76 -3.09 -9.24
CA VAL A 78 7.37 -3.97 -10.26
C VAL A 78 8.90 -3.94 -10.18
N TRP A 79 9.50 -2.76 -10.07
CA TRP A 79 10.96 -2.63 -9.92
C TRP A 79 11.48 -3.25 -8.62
N LEU A 80 10.70 -3.16 -7.53
CA LEU A 80 11.03 -3.86 -6.28
C LEU A 80 10.98 -5.38 -6.46
N ALA A 81 9.97 -5.91 -7.15
CA ALA A 81 9.86 -7.34 -7.45
C ALA A 81 11.02 -7.84 -8.34
N LEU A 82 11.49 -7.03 -9.32
CA LEU A 82 12.64 -7.33 -10.18
C LEU A 82 13.96 -7.48 -9.42
N THR A 83 14.06 -7.00 -8.19
CA THR A 83 15.26 -7.22 -7.36
C THR A 83 15.42 -8.66 -6.89
N GLY A 84 14.35 -9.48 -6.97
CA GLY A 84 14.34 -10.86 -6.50
C GLY A 84 14.29 -11.02 -4.97
N VAL A 85 14.29 -9.91 -4.22
CA VAL A 85 14.11 -9.93 -2.77
C VAL A 85 12.65 -10.22 -2.44
N LYS A 86 12.39 -11.03 -1.40
CA LYS A 86 11.03 -11.33 -0.95
C LYS A 86 10.28 -10.04 -0.60
N CYS A 87 9.09 -9.86 -1.17
CA CYS A 87 8.29 -8.67 -1.00
C CYS A 87 6.97 -8.97 -0.29
N VAL A 88 6.56 -8.03 0.57
CA VAL A 88 5.19 -7.91 1.07
C VAL A 88 4.66 -6.56 0.58
N MET A 89 3.56 -6.57 -0.17
CA MET A 89 3.00 -5.36 -0.78
C MET A 89 1.51 -5.25 -0.51
N PHE A 90 1.00 -4.02 -0.52
CA PHE A 90 -0.41 -3.74 -0.27
C PHE A 90 -1.17 -3.48 -1.58
N SER A 91 -2.13 -4.34 -1.88
CA SER A 91 -3.21 -4.09 -2.81
C SER A 91 -4.38 -3.43 -2.07
N SER A 92 -5.59 -3.46 -2.59
CA SER A 92 -6.76 -2.80 -2.01
C SER A 92 -8.03 -3.62 -2.25
N ASP A 93 -8.97 -3.49 -1.34
CA ASP A 93 -10.37 -3.93 -1.50
C ASP A 93 -11.08 -3.24 -2.66
N GLN A 94 -10.60 -2.07 -3.08
CA GLN A 94 -11.12 -1.33 -4.24
C GLN A 94 -11.06 -2.12 -5.55
N VAL A 95 -10.31 -3.22 -5.61
CA VAL A 95 -10.32 -4.13 -6.77
C VAL A 95 -11.66 -4.86 -6.92
N TYR A 96 -12.49 -4.86 -5.89
CA TYR A 96 -13.83 -5.46 -5.86
C TYR A 96 -14.96 -4.45 -6.07
N SER A 97 -14.67 -3.17 -6.26
CA SER A 97 -15.65 -2.08 -6.23
C SER A 97 -16.79 -2.18 -7.25
N GLY A 98 -16.62 -2.96 -8.30
CA GLY A 98 -17.66 -3.23 -9.31
C GLY A 98 -18.23 -4.65 -9.26
N CYS A 99 -17.86 -5.47 -8.28
CA CYS A 99 -18.40 -6.81 -8.15
C CYS A 99 -19.89 -6.75 -7.79
N ALA A 100 -20.69 -7.65 -8.39
CA ALA A 100 -22.10 -7.78 -8.04
C ALA A 100 -22.26 -8.63 -6.79
N GLY A 101 -23.06 -8.16 -5.81
CA GLY A 101 -23.36 -8.89 -4.59
C GLY A 101 -22.67 -8.32 -3.36
N GLU A 102 -23.07 -8.82 -2.19
CA GLU A 102 -22.61 -8.34 -0.87
C GLU A 102 -21.28 -8.97 -0.40
N GLY A 103 -20.69 -9.87 -1.23
CA GLY A 103 -19.51 -10.63 -0.88
C GLY A 103 -19.84 -11.86 0.03
N PRO A 104 -18.83 -12.54 0.60
CA PRO A 104 -17.41 -12.27 0.34
C PRO A 104 -16.98 -12.58 -1.08
N ASN A 105 -16.05 -11.79 -1.66
CA ASN A 105 -15.47 -12.03 -2.97
C ASN A 105 -14.25 -12.96 -2.87
N THR A 106 -14.03 -13.80 -3.87
CA THR A 106 -12.78 -14.56 -4.00
C THR A 106 -11.67 -13.68 -4.59
N GLU A 107 -10.42 -14.17 -4.56
CA GLU A 107 -9.29 -13.42 -5.11
C GLU A 107 -9.39 -13.21 -6.63
N GLU A 108 -10.09 -14.08 -7.34
CA GLU A 108 -10.30 -14.03 -8.79
C GLU A 108 -11.45 -13.09 -9.20
N GLU A 109 -12.43 -12.90 -8.35
CA GLU A 109 -13.64 -12.10 -8.61
C GLU A 109 -13.36 -10.60 -8.50
N THR A 110 -12.54 -10.06 -9.39
CA THR A 110 -12.18 -8.63 -9.37
C THR A 110 -12.91 -7.83 -10.44
N ALA A 111 -13.39 -6.65 -10.09
CA ALA A 111 -14.05 -5.71 -10.98
C ALA A 111 -13.70 -4.25 -10.59
N PRO A 112 -12.46 -3.79 -10.86
CA PRO A 112 -12.02 -2.45 -10.49
C PRO A 112 -12.81 -1.39 -11.28
N THR A 113 -13.27 -0.32 -10.60
CA THR A 113 -14.09 0.73 -11.20
C THR A 113 -13.42 2.10 -11.29
N ASN A 114 -12.22 2.25 -10.75
CA ASN A 114 -11.45 3.48 -10.77
C ASN A 114 -9.97 3.21 -11.08
N LEU A 115 -9.25 4.25 -11.48
CA LEU A 115 -7.86 4.13 -11.93
C LEU A 115 -6.93 3.56 -10.84
N TYR A 116 -7.14 3.95 -9.58
CA TYR A 116 -6.36 3.41 -8.47
C TYR A 116 -6.51 1.89 -8.36
N SER A 117 -7.75 1.39 -8.39
CA SER A 117 -8.02 -0.04 -8.30
C SER A 117 -7.50 -0.83 -9.52
N CYS A 118 -7.58 -0.25 -10.73
CA CYS A 118 -6.98 -0.82 -11.93
C CYS A 118 -5.46 -0.96 -11.77
N HIS A 119 -4.79 0.10 -11.32
CA HIS A 119 -3.35 0.07 -11.08
C HIS A 119 -2.97 -0.94 -10.00
N LYS A 120 -3.76 -1.06 -8.92
CA LYS A 120 -3.52 -2.06 -7.88
C LYS A 120 -3.69 -3.48 -8.37
N LEU A 121 -4.65 -3.75 -9.24
CA LEU A 121 -4.83 -5.07 -9.85
C LEU A 121 -3.69 -5.40 -10.82
N GLU A 122 -3.29 -4.46 -11.68
CA GLU A 122 -2.15 -4.62 -12.59
C GLU A 122 -0.84 -4.87 -11.82
N MET A 123 -0.62 -4.12 -10.75
CA MET A 123 0.52 -4.32 -9.85
C MET A 123 0.57 -5.76 -9.32
N VAL A 124 -0.57 -6.29 -8.84
CA VAL A 124 -0.68 -7.67 -8.34
C VAL A 124 -0.25 -8.67 -9.40
N GLN A 125 -0.82 -8.58 -10.61
CA GLN A 125 -0.53 -9.49 -11.71
C GLN A 125 0.96 -9.46 -12.08
N ARG A 126 1.49 -8.25 -12.35
CA ARG A 126 2.88 -8.09 -12.81
C ARG A 126 3.92 -8.46 -11.75
N THR A 127 3.67 -8.16 -10.49
CA THR A 127 4.63 -8.50 -9.42
C THR A 127 4.68 -10.00 -9.16
N LEU A 128 3.54 -10.72 -9.23
CA LEU A 128 3.51 -12.19 -9.09
C LEU A 128 4.15 -12.91 -10.28
N ASP A 129 3.97 -12.39 -11.51
CA ASP A 129 4.60 -12.94 -12.70
C ASP A 129 6.14 -12.86 -12.63
N ILE A 130 6.67 -11.80 -11.98
CA ILE A 130 8.11 -11.56 -11.84
C ILE A 130 8.69 -12.27 -10.62
N ASN A 131 8.02 -12.19 -9.48
CA ASN A 131 8.46 -12.73 -8.21
C ASN A 131 7.29 -13.44 -7.52
N PRO A 132 7.09 -14.75 -7.78
CA PRO A 132 5.97 -15.52 -7.21
C PRO A 132 6.00 -15.63 -5.68
N ASP A 133 7.14 -15.35 -5.03
CA ASP A 133 7.26 -15.34 -3.57
C ASP A 133 6.75 -14.02 -2.93
N THR A 134 6.23 -13.10 -3.76
CA THR A 134 5.63 -11.85 -3.27
C THR A 134 4.32 -12.13 -2.55
N VAL A 135 4.19 -11.61 -1.32
CA VAL A 135 2.94 -11.63 -0.57
C VAL A 135 2.17 -10.34 -0.87
N LEU A 136 0.92 -10.48 -1.29
CA LEU A 136 0.05 -9.36 -1.65
C LEU A 136 -1.15 -9.31 -0.72
N LEU A 137 -1.29 -8.21 0.02
CA LEU A 137 -2.35 -7.99 1.00
C LEU A 137 -3.40 -7.05 0.41
N ARG A 138 -4.63 -7.51 0.22
CA ARG A 138 -5.78 -6.67 -0.15
C ARG A 138 -6.34 -6.03 1.10
N ALA A 139 -5.84 -4.84 1.39
CA ALA A 139 -6.25 -4.10 2.57
C ALA A 139 -7.49 -3.23 2.26
N THR A 140 -8.37 -3.12 3.24
CA THR A 140 -9.48 -2.16 3.28
C THR A 140 -9.08 -0.91 4.08
N TRP A 141 -10.03 -0.17 4.63
CA TRP A 141 -9.76 0.99 5.48
C TRP A 141 -8.94 0.59 6.71
N MET A 142 -7.71 1.13 6.79
CA MET A 142 -6.81 0.86 7.90
C MET A 142 -6.91 1.96 8.96
N TYR A 143 -6.97 1.56 10.22
CA TYR A 143 -7.02 2.46 11.37
C TYR A 143 -6.19 1.90 12.52
N ASP A 144 -5.87 2.76 13.48
CA ASP A 144 -5.21 2.38 14.72
C ASP A 144 -5.50 3.44 15.79
N MET A 145 -5.23 3.13 17.05
CA MET A 145 -5.20 4.11 18.11
C MET A 145 -4.09 5.13 17.89
N LEU A 146 -4.24 6.32 18.48
CA LEU A 146 -3.20 7.34 18.42
C LEU A 146 -1.93 6.85 19.12
N LYS A 147 -0.84 6.75 18.38
CA LYS A 147 0.50 6.50 18.93
C LYS A 147 1.29 7.80 18.98
N TYR A 148 1.84 8.13 20.15
CA TYR A 148 2.76 9.26 20.29
C TYR A 148 4.11 8.94 19.62
N GLY A 149 4.68 9.93 18.92
CA GLY A 149 5.96 9.75 18.23
C GLY A 149 5.86 9.03 16.88
N VAL A 150 4.69 8.52 16.52
CA VAL A 150 4.45 7.84 15.22
C VAL A 150 3.49 8.69 14.39
N PRO A 151 3.73 8.88 13.07
CA PRO A 151 2.82 9.58 12.18
C PRO A 151 1.40 8.99 12.19
N ASN A 152 0.40 9.84 12.45
CA ASN A 152 -1.00 9.44 12.47
C ASN A 152 -1.79 9.97 11.25
N ARG A 153 -1.12 10.60 10.29
CA ARG A 153 -1.75 11.06 9.05
C ARG A 153 -2.25 9.85 8.25
N GLY A 154 -3.49 9.91 7.79
CA GLY A 154 -4.11 8.80 7.06
C GLY A 154 -4.83 7.79 7.95
N ASN A 155 -4.80 7.97 9.28
CA ASN A 155 -5.60 7.17 10.21
C ASN A 155 -7.09 7.47 10.02
N PHE A 156 -7.82 6.52 9.45
CA PHE A 156 -9.23 6.67 9.12
C PHE A 156 -10.06 7.07 10.34
N LEU A 157 -9.98 6.29 11.43
CA LEU A 157 -10.77 6.53 12.64
C LEU A 157 -10.50 7.90 13.24
N VAL A 158 -9.22 8.30 13.36
CA VAL A 158 -8.83 9.59 13.92
C VAL A 158 -9.32 10.73 13.04
N ASN A 159 -9.25 10.57 11.71
CA ASN A 159 -9.75 11.59 10.78
C ASN A 159 -11.26 11.76 10.89
N GLN A 160 -12.03 10.66 11.04
CA GLN A 160 -13.48 10.72 11.24
C GLN A 160 -13.84 11.45 12.56
N ILE A 161 -13.14 11.12 13.65
CA ILE A 161 -13.38 11.76 14.96
C ILE A 161 -13.04 13.26 14.91
N ARG A 162 -11.92 13.63 14.27
CA ARG A 162 -11.46 15.03 14.21
C ARG A 162 -12.30 15.90 13.29
N ASN A 163 -12.64 15.39 12.13
CA ASN A 163 -13.35 16.17 11.12
C ASN A 163 -14.85 16.28 11.39
N ARG A 164 -15.43 15.41 12.25
CA ARG A 164 -16.86 15.37 12.59
C ARG A 164 -17.72 15.69 11.38
N PRO A 165 -17.71 14.85 10.33
CA PRO A 165 -18.52 15.11 9.16
C PRO A 165 -19.98 15.24 9.60
N VAL A 166 -20.66 16.27 9.08
CA VAL A 166 -22.05 16.61 9.46
C VAL A 166 -23.01 15.53 8.99
N GLU A 167 -22.63 14.78 7.96
CA GLU A 167 -23.38 13.63 7.45
C GLU A 167 -22.44 12.48 7.19
N LEU A 168 -22.57 11.42 7.96
CA LEU A 168 -22.00 10.12 7.63
C LEU A 168 -23.09 9.35 6.86
N LEU A 169 -22.97 9.33 5.53
CA LEU A 169 -23.77 8.45 4.69
C LEU A 169 -23.19 7.05 4.82
N PHE A 170 -23.60 6.34 5.88
CA PHE A 170 -23.31 4.93 6.05
C PHE A 170 -24.51 4.11 5.56
N ASP A 171 -24.43 3.71 4.32
CA ASP A 171 -25.28 2.66 3.77
C ASP A 171 -24.43 1.46 3.30
N GLN A 172 -23.21 1.36 3.80
CA GLN A 172 -22.30 0.27 3.47
C GLN A 172 -21.56 -0.21 4.71
N ASP A 173 -21.52 -1.51 4.87
CA ASP A 173 -20.70 -2.17 5.89
C ASP A 173 -19.21 -1.90 5.61
N ILE A 174 -18.63 -0.97 6.35
CA ILE A 174 -17.20 -0.69 6.25
C ILE A 174 -16.45 -1.69 7.11
N VAL A 175 -15.78 -2.63 6.48
CA VAL A 175 -14.82 -3.50 7.16
C VAL A 175 -13.51 -2.77 7.31
N CYS A 176 -13.09 -2.50 8.53
CA CYS A 176 -11.81 -1.86 8.84
C CYS A 176 -10.84 -2.88 9.42
N ILE A 177 -9.56 -2.78 9.00
CA ILE A 177 -8.49 -3.60 9.56
C ILE A 177 -7.64 -2.73 10.47
N SER A 178 -7.48 -3.15 11.73
CA SER A 178 -6.52 -2.54 12.64
C SER A 178 -5.10 -2.88 12.19
N VAL A 179 -4.23 -1.87 12.17
CA VAL A 179 -2.80 -2.04 11.94
C VAL A 179 -2.14 -2.05 13.33
N ALA A 180 -2.19 -3.19 13.99
CA ALA A 180 -1.53 -3.43 15.28
C ALA A 180 -0.12 -3.96 15.09
#